data_58b905602944832ac8f1a719dd2f2bfa
#
_entry.id   58b905602944832ac8f1a719dd2f2bfa
#
_cell.length_a   1.000
_cell.length_b   1.000
_cell.length_c   1.000
_cell.angle_alpha   90.00
_cell.angle_beta   90.00
_cell.angle_gamma   90.00
#
_symmetry.space_group_name_H-M   'P 1'
#
loop_
_entity.id
_entity.type
_entity.pdbx_description
1 polymer ?
#
loop_
_entity_poly.entity_id
_entity_poly.type
_entity_poly.pdbx_seq_one_letter_code
_entity_poly.pdbx_strand_id
1 'polypeptide(L)'
;MFDHVVFGVSDYAASKAFFLKALEPIGVVVALEGPLGIELSQEGGKASLCMRRTEEKPSHLHLAFTAENRQQVEAFYRAALEAGGKDNGAPGLRPQYHANYYAAFVIAPDGHNVEVVCHEPMGRLPSGA
;
A
#
# COMPACT_ATOMS: atom_id res chain seq x y z
N MET A 1 7.88 -12.64 10.37
CA MET A 1 6.54 -13.15 10.51
C MET A 1 5.98 -13.59 9.16
N PHE A 2 5.48 -12.71 8.29
CA PHE A 2 5.05 -13.14 6.95
C PHE A 2 6.22 -13.20 5.99
N ASP A 3 6.25 -14.24 5.15
CA ASP A 3 7.17 -14.30 4.02
C ASP A 3 6.55 -13.53 2.84
N HIS A 4 5.31 -13.88 2.52
CA HIS A 4 4.59 -13.20 1.44
C HIS A 4 3.08 -13.35 1.65
N VAL A 5 2.33 -12.46 1.00
CA VAL A 5 0.86 -12.47 0.98
C VAL A 5 0.43 -12.55 -0.48
N VAL A 6 -0.51 -13.46 -0.77
CA VAL A 6 -1.11 -13.58 -2.09
C VAL A 6 -2.60 -13.26 -1.96
N PHE A 7 -3.10 -12.36 -2.79
CA PHE A 7 -4.51 -12.01 -2.76
C PHE A 7 -5.08 -11.88 -4.18
N GLY A 8 -6.39 -12.10 -4.29
CA GLY A 8 -7.06 -12.08 -5.57
C GLY A 8 -7.55 -10.71 -5.98
N VAL A 9 -7.55 -10.44 -7.28
CA VAL A 9 -8.14 -9.24 -7.88
C VAL A 9 -8.91 -9.66 -9.12
N SER A 10 -10.13 -9.14 -9.26
CA SER A 10 -10.97 -9.46 -10.43
C SER A 10 -10.72 -8.51 -11.59
N ASP A 11 -10.41 -7.24 -11.31
CA ASP A 11 -9.97 -6.28 -12.33
C ASP A 11 -8.47 -6.11 -12.23
N TYR A 12 -7.76 -7.02 -12.88
CA TYR A 12 -6.29 -7.08 -12.77
C TYR A 12 -5.62 -5.80 -13.27
N ALA A 13 -6.05 -5.28 -14.41
CA ALA A 13 -5.42 -4.09 -14.98
C ALA A 13 -5.59 -2.87 -14.07
N ALA A 14 -6.78 -2.66 -13.53
CA ALA A 14 -7.04 -1.55 -12.62
C ALA A 14 -6.28 -1.71 -11.29
N SER A 15 -6.28 -2.92 -10.74
CA SER A 15 -5.58 -3.19 -9.47
C SER A 15 -4.08 -3.07 -9.62
N LYS A 16 -3.50 -3.58 -10.70
CA LYS A 16 -2.07 -3.43 -10.98
C LYS A 16 -1.68 -1.95 -11.07
N ALA A 17 -2.42 -1.17 -11.86
CA ALA A 17 -2.15 0.27 -12.00
C ALA A 17 -2.25 0.98 -10.65
N PHE A 18 -3.27 0.64 -9.85
CA PHE A 18 -3.45 1.21 -8.53
C PHE A 18 -2.28 0.92 -7.61
N PHE A 19 -1.94 -0.35 -7.40
CA PHE A 19 -0.90 -0.73 -6.44
C PHE A 19 0.47 -0.22 -6.84
N LEU A 20 0.82 -0.25 -8.12
CA LEU A 20 2.11 0.25 -8.58
C LEU A 20 2.25 1.75 -8.36
N LYS A 21 1.19 2.52 -8.58
CA LYS A 21 1.23 3.97 -8.38
C LYS A 21 1.15 4.33 -6.89
N ALA A 22 0.23 3.70 -6.15
CA ALA A 22 -0.02 4.03 -4.75
C ALA A 22 1.18 3.69 -3.84
N LEU A 23 1.88 2.60 -4.13
CA LEU A 23 2.98 2.12 -3.29
C LEU A 23 4.36 2.55 -3.79
N GLU A 24 4.44 3.25 -4.93
CA GLU A 24 5.71 3.82 -5.40
C GLU A 24 6.37 4.71 -4.35
N PRO A 25 5.64 5.59 -3.64
CA PRO A 25 6.25 6.46 -2.63
C PRO A 25 6.97 5.74 -1.50
N ILE A 26 6.62 4.50 -1.21
CA ILE A 26 7.32 3.70 -0.19
C ILE A 26 8.32 2.71 -0.80
N GLY A 27 8.64 2.86 -2.08
CA GLY A 27 9.71 2.10 -2.73
C GLY A 27 9.31 0.73 -3.26
N VAL A 28 8.01 0.50 -3.49
CA VAL A 28 7.55 -0.79 -4.02
C VAL A 28 7.68 -0.80 -5.54
N VAL A 29 8.24 -1.89 -6.06
CA VAL A 29 8.49 -2.10 -7.48
C VAL A 29 8.04 -3.49 -7.91
N VAL A 30 7.95 -3.72 -9.22
CA VAL A 30 7.65 -5.04 -9.78
C VAL A 30 8.86 -5.95 -9.62
N ALA A 31 8.68 -7.10 -8.98
CA ALA A 31 9.71 -8.13 -8.90
C ALA A 31 9.58 -9.11 -10.07
N LEU A 32 8.35 -9.54 -10.38
CA LEU A 32 8.08 -10.50 -11.45
C LEU A 32 6.63 -10.36 -11.89
N GLU A 33 6.37 -10.51 -13.16
CA GLU A 33 5.02 -10.59 -13.70
C GLU A 33 4.89 -11.76 -14.66
N GLY A 34 3.79 -12.50 -14.57
CA GLY A 34 3.50 -13.64 -15.42
C GLY A 34 2.00 -13.79 -15.69
N PRO A 35 1.60 -14.91 -16.32
CA PRO A 35 0.20 -15.10 -16.70
C PRO A 35 -0.78 -15.13 -15.55
N LEU A 36 -0.34 -15.54 -14.35
CA LEU A 36 -1.21 -15.68 -13.18
C LEU A 36 -1.36 -14.38 -12.41
N GLY A 37 -0.40 -13.48 -12.50
CA GLY A 37 -0.42 -12.23 -11.76
C GLY A 37 0.94 -11.56 -11.65
N ILE A 38 1.10 -10.74 -10.63
CA ILE A 38 2.29 -9.90 -10.44
C ILE A 38 2.79 -10.04 -9.00
N GLU A 39 4.11 -10.06 -8.84
CA GLU A 39 4.78 -10.07 -7.55
C GLU A 39 5.48 -8.74 -7.34
N LEU A 40 5.25 -8.14 -6.20
CA LEU A 40 5.81 -6.85 -5.82
C LEU A 40 6.78 -7.00 -4.67
N SER A 41 7.79 -6.13 -4.66
CA SER A 41 8.77 -6.08 -3.58
C SER A 41 9.15 -4.62 -3.30
N GLN A 42 9.73 -4.38 -2.13
CA GLN A 42 10.49 -3.13 -1.96
C GLN A 42 11.75 -3.23 -2.81
N GLU A 43 12.23 -2.10 -3.31
CA GLU A 43 13.44 -2.04 -4.12
C GLU A 43 14.61 -2.68 -3.35
N GLY A 44 15.27 -3.65 -3.97
CA GLY A 44 16.34 -4.42 -3.36
C GLY A 44 15.88 -5.50 -2.39
N GLY A 45 14.59 -5.64 -2.18
CA GLY A 45 14.01 -6.63 -1.28
C GLY A 45 13.51 -7.87 -1.99
N LYS A 46 12.92 -8.76 -1.18
CA LYS A 46 12.30 -9.99 -1.65
C LYS A 46 10.84 -9.74 -2.01
N ALA A 47 10.34 -10.40 -3.06
CA ALA A 47 8.91 -10.35 -3.40
C ALA A 47 8.07 -10.85 -2.23
N SER A 48 7.13 -10.02 -1.77
CA SER A 48 6.33 -10.34 -0.60
C SER A 48 4.85 -10.01 -0.76
N LEU A 49 4.46 -9.29 -1.79
CA LEU A 49 3.06 -8.97 -2.06
C LEU A 49 2.72 -9.43 -3.47
N CYS A 50 1.78 -10.38 -3.58
CA CYS A 50 1.45 -10.97 -4.87
C CYS A 50 -0.03 -10.78 -5.16
N MET A 51 -0.35 -10.25 -6.34
CA MET A 51 -1.73 -10.14 -6.81
C MET A 51 -1.97 -11.20 -7.87
N ARG A 52 -3.08 -11.94 -7.73
CA ARG A 52 -3.47 -12.98 -8.65
C ARG A 52 -4.78 -12.66 -9.33
N ARG A 53 -4.85 -12.93 -10.64
CA ARG A 53 -6.11 -12.83 -11.36
C ARG A 53 -7.10 -13.84 -10.80
N THR A 54 -8.34 -13.42 -10.60
CA THR A 54 -9.43 -14.31 -10.23
C THR A 54 -10.71 -13.87 -10.95
N GLU A 55 -11.54 -14.84 -11.33
CA GLU A 55 -12.84 -14.54 -11.91
C GLU A 55 -13.90 -14.33 -10.83
N GLU A 56 -13.65 -14.82 -9.62
CA GLU A 56 -14.54 -14.65 -8.49
C GLU A 56 -14.27 -13.32 -7.80
N LYS A 57 -15.30 -12.75 -7.17
CA LYS A 57 -15.12 -11.56 -6.36
C LYS A 57 -14.35 -11.94 -5.10
N PRO A 58 -13.15 -11.38 -4.89
CA PRO A 58 -12.34 -11.75 -3.73
C PRO A 58 -12.91 -11.17 -2.44
N SER A 59 -12.60 -11.80 -1.31
CA SER A 59 -12.83 -11.22 0.00
C SER A 59 -11.95 -9.99 0.18
N HIS A 60 -12.47 -8.99 0.89
CA HIS A 60 -11.71 -7.76 1.13
C HIS A 60 -10.65 -7.97 2.19
N LEU A 61 -9.43 -7.55 1.88
CA LEU A 61 -8.31 -7.53 2.83
C LEU A 61 -8.13 -6.14 3.41
N HIS A 62 -7.48 -6.08 4.56
CA HIS A 62 -6.90 -4.84 5.08
C HIS A 62 -5.39 -5.02 5.07
N LEU A 63 -4.71 -4.27 4.23
CA LEU A 63 -3.26 -4.34 4.05
C LEU A 63 -2.64 -3.04 4.54
N ALA A 64 -1.77 -3.12 5.54
CA ALA A 64 -1.07 -1.96 6.08
C ALA A 64 0.42 -2.07 5.78
N PHE A 65 0.98 -1.02 5.20
CA PHE A 65 2.38 -0.93 4.83
C PHE A 65 3.07 0.14 5.67
N THR A 66 4.31 -0.10 6.04
CA THR A 66 5.08 0.82 6.85
C THR A 66 5.73 1.90 5.98
N ALA A 67 5.58 3.16 6.39
CA ALA A 67 6.31 4.28 5.81
C ALA A 67 7.42 4.74 6.76
N GLU A 68 8.47 5.32 6.22
CA GLU A 68 9.59 5.83 7.01
C GLU A 68 9.30 7.20 7.64
N ASN A 69 8.40 7.97 7.01
CA ASN A 69 8.06 9.32 7.45
C ASN A 69 6.64 9.69 7.03
N ARG A 70 6.13 10.79 7.58
CA ARG A 70 4.76 11.23 7.30
C ARG A 70 4.57 11.71 5.86
N GLN A 71 5.62 12.21 5.23
CA GLN A 71 5.57 12.64 3.83
C GLN A 71 5.26 11.47 2.90
N GLN A 72 5.78 10.29 3.20
CA GLN A 72 5.45 9.09 2.42
C GLN A 72 3.99 8.68 2.57
N VAL A 73 3.41 8.85 3.77
CA VAL A 73 1.97 8.60 3.99
C VAL A 73 1.13 9.53 3.14
N GLU A 74 1.47 10.82 3.12
CA GLU A 74 0.77 11.82 2.32
C GLU A 74 0.91 11.57 0.82
N ALA A 75 2.12 11.21 0.38
CA ALA A 75 2.38 10.88 -1.03
C ALA A 75 1.60 9.64 -1.47
N PHE A 76 1.55 8.61 -0.62
CA PHE A 76 0.72 7.44 -0.86
C PHE A 76 -0.75 7.83 -1.08
N TYR A 77 -1.29 8.63 -0.18
CA TYR A 77 -2.71 9.01 -0.24
C TYR A 77 -3.03 9.72 -1.57
N ARG A 78 -2.22 10.71 -1.95
CA ARG A 78 -2.41 11.43 -3.23
C ARG A 78 -2.30 10.48 -4.43
N ALA A 79 -1.25 9.65 -4.46
CA ALA A 79 -1.02 8.73 -5.56
C ALA A 79 -2.15 7.69 -5.68
N ALA A 80 -2.63 7.19 -4.54
CA ALA A 80 -3.69 6.19 -4.50
C ALA A 80 -5.01 6.75 -5.04
N LEU A 81 -5.37 7.98 -4.67
CA LEU A 81 -6.58 8.62 -5.20
C LEU A 81 -6.46 8.90 -6.71
N GLU A 82 -5.29 9.35 -7.17
CA GLU A 82 -5.04 9.55 -8.60
C GLU A 82 -5.12 8.26 -9.39
N ALA A 83 -4.79 7.14 -8.75
CA ALA A 83 -4.81 5.81 -9.39
C ALA A 83 -6.17 5.11 -9.34
N GLY A 84 -7.22 5.83 -8.94
CA GLY A 84 -8.59 5.29 -8.95
C GLY A 84 -9.06 4.75 -7.61
N GLY A 85 -8.29 4.93 -6.54
CA GLY A 85 -8.72 4.55 -5.20
C GLY A 85 -9.76 5.50 -4.65
N LYS A 86 -10.46 5.03 -3.61
CA LYS A 86 -11.47 5.83 -2.90
C LYS A 86 -10.97 6.17 -1.52
N ASP A 87 -11.18 7.43 -1.09
CA ASP A 87 -10.83 7.87 0.25
C ASP A 87 -11.50 7.00 1.32
N ASN A 88 -10.70 6.53 2.28
CA ASN A 88 -11.19 5.79 3.44
C ASN A 88 -10.51 6.31 4.72
N GLY A 89 -9.87 7.44 4.67
CA GLY A 89 -9.22 8.10 5.80
C GLY A 89 -8.02 8.91 5.34
N ALA A 90 -8.17 10.25 5.34
CA ALA A 90 -7.09 11.16 4.95
C ALA A 90 -5.91 11.07 5.93
N PRO A 91 -4.69 11.47 5.49
CA PRO A 91 -3.52 11.44 6.36
C PRO A 91 -3.75 12.18 7.67
N GLY A 92 -3.41 11.54 8.78
CA GLY A 92 -3.57 12.12 10.09
C GLY A 92 -3.23 11.15 11.21
N LEU A 93 -3.16 11.69 12.41
CA LEU A 93 -2.92 10.88 13.61
C LEU A 93 -4.14 10.03 13.96
N ARG A 94 -3.88 8.83 14.46
CA ARG A 94 -4.89 7.88 14.95
C ARG A 94 -4.52 7.52 16.39
N PRO A 95 -4.72 8.45 17.36
CA PRO A 95 -4.29 8.24 18.74
C PRO A 95 -4.99 7.05 19.42
N GLN A 96 -6.13 6.61 18.91
CA GLN A 96 -6.83 5.42 19.39
C GLN A 96 -6.01 4.15 19.22
N TYR A 97 -5.04 4.13 18.26
CA TYR A 97 -4.14 2.98 18.07
C TYR A 97 -2.87 3.13 18.89
N HIS A 98 -2.18 4.25 18.76
CA HIS A 98 -1.13 4.69 19.67
C HIS A 98 -0.66 6.12 19.30
N ALA A 99 0.22 6.71 20.15
CA ALA A 99 0.51 8.15 20.16
C ALA A 99 1.06 8.70 18.83
N ASN A 100 1.87 7.92 18.11
CA ASN A 100 2.52 8.38 16.88
C ASN A 100 2.00 7.68 15.63
N TYR A 101 0.80 7.13 15.70
CA TYR A 101 0.21 6.40 14.58
C TYR A 101 -0.32 7.40 13.54
N TYR A 102 0.49 7.68 12.51
CA TYR A 102 0.12 8.60 11.44
C TYR A 102 -0.12 7.80 10.18
N ALA A 103 -1.35 7.79 9.68
CA ALA A 103 -1.75 6.88 8.62
C ALA A 103 -2.76 7.51 7.66
N ALA A 104 -2.88 6.89 6.50
CA ALA A 104 -3.92 7.16 5.53
C ALA A 104 -4.45 5.85 4.98
N PHE A 105 -5.71 5.84 4.56
CA PHE A 105 -6.45 4.66 4.13
C PHE A 105 -7.14 4.95 2.82
N VAL A 106 -7.03 4.04 1.85
CA VAL A 106 -7.67 4.16 0.55
C VAL A 106 -8.23 2.80 0.15
N ILE A 107 -9.44 2.78 -0.40
CA ILE A 107 -10.04 1.55 -0.92
C ILE A 107 -9.57 1.35 -2.36
N ALA A 108 -8.93 0.22 -2.61
CA ALA A 108 -8.44 -0.18 -3.92
C ALA A 108 -9.60 -0.60 -4.85
N PRO A 109 -9.37 -0.69 -6.18
CA PRO A 109 -10.44 -1.01 -7.14
C PRO A 109 -11.27 -2.24 -6.82
N ASP A 110 -10.67 -3.30 -6.27
CA ASP A 110 -11.40 -4.52 -5.89
C ASP A 110 -11.93 -4.50 -4.46
N GLY A 111 -11.84 -3.36 -3.77
CA GLY A 111 -12.43 -3.20 -2.44
C GLY A 111 -11.49 -3.47 -1.28
N HIS A 112 -10.22 -3.77 -1.53
CA HIS A 112 -9.25 -3.96 -0.45
C HIS A 112 -8.95 -2.63 0.23
N ASN A 113 -8.91 -2.64 1.57
CA ASN A 113 -8.52 -1.47 2.35
C ASN A 113 -7.00 -1.40 2.44
N VAL A 114 -6.41 -0.39 1.81
CA VAL A 114 -4.96 -0.22 1.75
C VAL A 114 -4.57 0.94 2.65
N GLU A 115 -3.70 0.68 3.58
CA GLU A 115 -3.21 1.64 4.56
C GLU A 115 -1.70 1.80 4.45
N VAL A 116 -1.22 3.03 4.62
CA VAL A 116 0.21 3.29 4.84
C VAL A 116 0.33 4.04 6.15
N VAL A 117 1.20 3.55 7.04
CA VAL A 117 1.34 4.06 8.40
C VAL A 117 2.80 4.35 8.72
N CYS A 118 3.01 5.49 9.39
CA CYS A 118 4.29 5.90 9.94
C CYS A 118 4.16 5.96 11.45
N HIS A 119 5.11 5.38 12.17
CA HIS A 119 5.16 5.38 13.63
C HIS A 119 6.13 6.42 14.18
N GLU A 120 6.82 7.18 13.32
CA GLU A 120 7.81 8.16 13.73
C GLU A 120 7.15 9.44 14.25
N PRO A 121 7.68 10.04 15.32
CA PRO A 121 7.17 11.32 15.83
C PRO A 121 7.29 12.43 14.78
N MET A 122 6.37 13.40 14.85
CA MET A 122 6.42 14.58 14.00
C MET A 122 7.66 15.41 14.31
N GLY A 123 8.27 16.00 13.26
CA GLY A 123 9.42 16.87 13.40
C GLY A 123 10.75 16.15 13.50
N ARG A 124 10.75 14.83 13.45
CA ARG A 124 12.00 14.07 13.38
C ARG A 124 12.64 14.28 12.02
N LEU A 125 13.89 14.74 12.00
CA LEU A 125 14.63 14.92 10.77
C LEU A 125 15.08 13.57 10.21
N PRO A 126 15.17 13.44 8.88
CA PRO A 126 15.74 12.25 8.26
C PRO A 126 17.18 12.03 8.74
N SER A 127 17.57 10.76 8.82
CA SER A 127 18.94 10.41 9.19
C SER A 127 19.93 11.07 8.23
N GLY A 128 20.94 11.74 8.77
CA GLY A 128 21.95 12.44 7.98
C GLY A 128 21.57 13.84 7.57
N ALA A 129 20.42 14.31 7.98
CA ALA A 129 20.00 15.70 7.73
C ALA A 129 20.70 16.67 8.67
#